data_dc987dd411f3c99162e43310e2124a29
#
_entry.id   dc987dd411f3c99162e43310e2124a29
#
_cell.length_a   1.000
_cell.length_b   1.000
_cell.length_c   1.000
_cell.angle_alpha   90.00
_cell.angle_beta   90.00
_cell.angle_gamma   90.00
#
_symmetry.space_group_name_H-M   'P 1'
#
loop_
_entity.id
_entity.type
_entity.pdbx_description
1 polymer ?
#
loop_
_entity_poly.entity_id
_entity_poly.type
_entity_poly.pdbx_seq_one_letter_code
_entity_poly.pdbx_strand_id
1 'polypeptide(L)'
;MAKFVLICGPQAVGKMTVGQELAKLTGLKFMHNHETIDLPLKFFEFKSEQRERLTDLFRFSIFEEVAKSDLKGMIFTLMWAFERQEDWDWVQRIKDIYDKENGEFYVVELETTLEERLKRNKTENRLKNKPTKRDLEFSEKELLKSVDKHRLNSYEGEVKYENYIKINNTNISAKDLSLIHI
;
A
#
# COMPACT_ATOMS: atom_id res chain seq x y z
N MET A 1 10.08 2.24 -20.04
CA MET A 1 8.96 1.49 -19.45
C MET A 1 8.82 1.88 -17.98
N ALA A 2 7.65 2.36 -17.58
CA ALA A 2 7.38 2.71 -16.20
C ALA A 2 7.09 1.46 -15.37
N LYS A 3 7.55 1.43 -14.12
CA LYS A 3 7.26 0.33 -13.17
C LYS A 3 6.24 0.76 -12.15
N PHE A 4 5.26 -0.11 -11.85
CA PHE A 4 4.39 0.06 -10.70
C PHE A 4 4.69 -1.02 -9.66
N VAL A 5 5.02 -0.59 -8.44
CA VAL A 5 5.26 -1.50 -7.32
C VAL A 5 4.15 -1.32 -6.29
N LEU A 6 3.27 -2.30 -6.17
CA LEU A 6 2.25 -2.35 -5.15
C LEU A 6 2.81 -3.03 -3.89
N ILE A 7 2.92 -2.29 -2.79
CA ILE A 7 3.25 -2.89 -1.49
C ILE A 7 1.96 -3.07 -0.71
N CYS A 8 1.52 -4.30 -0.50
CA CYS A 8 0.30 -4.62 0.23
C CYS A 8 0.56 -5.34 1.55
N GLY A 9 -0.50 -5.53 2.33
CA GLY A 9 -0.48 -6.20 3.63
C GLY A 9 -1.22 -5.44 4.72
N PRO A 10 -1.30 -5.98 5.93
CA PRO A 10 -2.11 -5.44 7.00
C PRO A 10 -1.64 -4.09 7.54
N GLN A 11 -2.46 -3.46 8.37
CA GLN A 11 -2.13 -2.22 9.05
C GLN A 11 -0.90 -2.40 9.94
N ALA A 12 0.01 -1.41 9.91
CA ALA A 12 1.27 -1.38 10.67
C ALA A 12 2.30 -2.47 10.32
N VAL A 13 2.16 -3.21 9.21
CA VAL A 13 3.14 -4.22 8.77
C VAL A 13 4.47 -3.62 8.29
N GLY A 14 4.53 -2.32 7.99
CA GLY A 14 5.77 -1.63 7.57
C GLY A 14 5.77 -1.13 6.12
N LYS A 15 4.66 -1.25 5.37
CA LYS A 15 4.55 -0.85 3.95
C LYS A 15 5.17 0.51 3.62
N MET A 16 4.86 1.53 4.43
CA MET A 16 5.34 2.89 4.19
C MET A 16 6.86 2.99 4.32
N THR A 17 7.44 2.41 5.37
CA THR A 17 8.89 2.46 5.61
C THR A 17 9.64 1.70 4.52
N VAL A 18 9.15 0.52 4.14
CA VAL A 18 9.72 -0.27 3.03
C VAL A 18 9.62 0.49 1.72
N GLY A 19 8.46 1.11 1.41
CA GLY A 19 8.28 1.92 0.21
C GLY A 19 9.21 3.13 0.16
N GLN A 20 9.45 3.81 1.29
CA GLN A 20 10.39 4.92 1.39
C GLN A 20 11.84 4.48 1.13
N GLU A 21 12.28 3.35 1.69
CA GLU A 21 13.62 2.81 1.45
C GLU A 21 13.78 2.34 0.00
N LEU A 22 12.79 1.63 -0.53
CA LEU A 22 12.79 1.19 -1.93
C LEU A 22 12.86 2.38 -2.90
N ALA A 23 12.11 3.45 -2.63
CA ALA A 23 12.15 4.66 -3.45
C ALA A 23 13.54 5.31 -3.50
N LYS A 24 14.26 5.34 -2.37
CA LYS A 24 15.65 5.85 -2.30
C LYS A 24 16.60 5.02 -3.16
N LEU A 25 16.42 3.70 -3.19
CA LEU A 25 17.30 2.78 -3.92
C LEU A 25 17.02 2.79 -5.43
N THR A 26 15.76 2.85 -5.82
CA THR A 26 15.33 2.67 -7.21
C THR A 26 15.14 3.98 -7.97
N GLY A 27 14.86 5.07 -7.24
CA GLY A 27 14.44 6.36 -7.81
C GLY A 27 12.98 6.36 -8.27
N LEU A 28 12.19 5.31 -7.96
CA LEU A 28 10.75 5.31 -8.17
C LEU A 28 10.07 6.35 -7.26
N LYS A 29 8.99 6.97 -7.74
CA LYS A 29 8.21 7.90 -6.92
C LYS A 29 7.39 7.14 -5.90
N PHE A 30 7.36 7.60 -4.66
CA PHE A 30 6.64 6.95 -3.59
C PHE A 30 5.39 7.74 -3.22
N MET A 31 4.24 7.05 -3.19
CA MET A 31 2.97 7.57 -2.69
C MET A 31 2.33 6.56 -1.74
N HIS A 32 2.06 6.94 -0.51
CA HIS A 32 1.28 6.09 0.38
C HIS A 32 -0.21 6.42 0.31
N ASN A 33 -1.06 5.43 0.54
CA ASN A 33 -2.51 5.54 0.35
C ASN A 33 -3.20 6.69 1.13
N HIS A 34 -2.62 7.15 2.25
CA HIS A 34 -3.19 8.25 3.03
C HIS A 34 -3.07 9.61 2.34
N GLU A 35 -2.09 9.83 1.46
CA GLU A 35 -1.93 11.11 0.76
C GLU A 35 -3.16 11.47 -0.06
N THR A 36 -3.79 10.48 -0.67
CA THR A 36 -5.03 10.68 -1.45
C THR A 36 -6.31 10.63 -0.61
N ILE A 37 -6.26 10.01 0.57
CA ILE A 37 -7.38 9.95 1.51
C ILE A 37 -7.50 11.26 2.30
N ASP A 38 -6.38 11.79 2.77
CA ASP A 38 -6.35 12.92 3.69
C ASP A 38 -6.83 14.23 3.04
N LEU A 39 -6.68 14.38 1.72
CA LEU A 39 -7.15 15.57 1.01
C LEU A 39 -8.70 15.66 0.97
N PRO A 40 -9.44 14.66 0.50
CA PRO A 40 -10.91 14.68 0.54
C PRO A 40 -11.50 14.74 1.97
N LEU A 41 -10.78 14.19 2.96
CA LEU A 41 -11.22 14.24 4.37
C LEU A 41 -11.29 15.66 4.96
N LYS A 42 -10.69 16.65 4.32
CA LYS A 42 -10.84 18.05 4.71
C LYS A 42 -12.25 18.61 4.41
N PHE A 43 -12.99 17.95 3.54
CA PHE A 43 -14.29 18.41 3.05
C PHE A 43 -15.43 17.42 3.34
N PHE A 44 -15.12 16.13 3.41
CA PHE A 44 -16.10 15.06 3.48
C PHE A 44 -15.79 14.08 4.60
N GLU A 45 -16.82 13.49 5.19
CA GLU A 45 -16.67 12.48 6.24
C GLU A 45 -16.01 11.19 5.72
N PHE A 46 -15.40 10.43 6.64
CA PHE A 46 -14.61 9.23 6.32
C PHE A 46 -15.39 8.18 5.51
N LYS A 47 -16.70 8.04 5.72
CA LYS A 47 -17.55 7.03 5.04
C LYS A 47 -18.41 7.62 3.92
N SER A 48 -18.15 8.85 3.47
CA SER A 48 -18.95 9.45 2.41
C SER A 48 -18.53 8.95 1.02
N GLU A 49 -19.52 8.76 0.13
CA GLU A 49 -19.30 8.38 -1.25
C GLU A 49 -18.44 9.41 -2.01
N GLN A 50 -18.62 10.70 -1.69
CA GLN A 50 -17.83 11.78 -2.29
C GLN A 50 -16.34 11.62 -1.99
N ARG A 51 -15.99 11.29 -0.73
CA ARG A 51 -14.60 11.03 -0.34
C ARG A 51 -14.04 9.82 -1.09
N GLU A 52 -14.79 8.73 -1.17
CA GLU A 52 -14.34 7.50 -1.86
C GLU A 52 -14.09 7.76 -3.33
N ARG A 53 -15.05 8.38 -4.00
CA ARG A 53 -14.94 8.73 -5.42
C ARG A 53 -13.76 9.65 -5.71
N LEU A 54 -13.54 10.69 -4.90
CA LEU A 54 -12.41 11.62 -5.08
C LEU A 54 -11.07 10.93 -4.78
N THR A 55 -11.01 10.08 -3.76
CA THR A 55 -9.81 9.31 -3.46
C THR A 55 -9.39 8.44 -4.64
N ASP A 56 -10.33 7.72 -5.24
CA ASP A 56 -10.04 6.87 -6.40
C ASP A 56 -9.75 7.68 -7.66
N LEU A 57 -10.46 8.79 -7.88
CA LEU A 57 -10.16 9.71 -8.98
C LEU A 57 -8.71 10.19 -8.92
N PHE A 58 -8.25 10.69 -7.78
CA PHE A 58 -6.87 11.15 -7.62
C PHE A 58 -5.84 10.04 -7.82
N ARG A 59 -6.09 8.85 -7.28
CA ARG A 59 -5.19 7.71 -7.43
C ARG A 59 -5.03 7.32 -8.89
N PHE A 60 -6.15 7.02 -9.55
CA PHE A 60 -6.10 6.52 -10.92
C PHE A 60 -5.58 7.57 -11.89
N SER A 61 -5.92 8.87 -11.71
CA SER A 61 -5.33 9.93 -12.51
C SER A 61 -3.80 9.98 -12.36
N ILE A 62 -3.26 9.85 -11.13
CA ILE A 62 -1.82 9.81 -10.90
C ILE A 62 -1.20 8.55 -11.51
N PHE A 63 -1.82 7.39 -11.36
CA PHE A 63 -1.32 6.12 -11.92
C PHE A 63 -1.23 6.18 -13.44
N GLU A 64 -2.26 6.70 -14.10
CA GLU A 64 -2.31 6.87 -15.55
C GLU A 64 -1.25 7.86 -16.06
N GLU A 65 -1.10 9.00 -15.39
CA GLU A 65 -0.10 10.00 -15.79
C GLU A 65 1.33 9.50 -15.58
N VAL A 66 1.61 8.76 -14.48
CA VAL A 66 2.93 8.15 -14.25
C VAL A 66 3.22 7.07 -15.29
N ALA A 67 2.23 6.24 -15.65
CA ALA A 67 2.41 5.20 -16.66
C ALA A 67 2.78 5.76 -18.04
N LYS A 68 2.23 6.94 -18.41
CA LYS A 68 2.48 7.64 -19.69
C LYS A 68 3.71 8.53 -19.69
N SER A 69 4.29 8.80 -18.53
CA SER A 69 5.39 9.77 -18.38
C SER A 69 6.77 9.12 -18.60
N ASP A 70 7.79 9.97 -18.62
CA ASP A 70 9.21 9.57 -18.64
C ASP A 70 9.74 9.15 -17.26
N LEU A 71 8.89 9.09 -16.23
CA LEU A 71 9.29 8.63 -14.91
C LEU A 71 9.66 7.15 -14.95
N LYS A 72 10.60 6.74 -14.09
CA LYS A 72 10.93 5.32 -13.90
C LYS A 72 9.74 4.49 -13.41
N GLY A 73 8.73 5.16 -12.84
CA GLY A 73 7.53 4.57 -12.28
C GLY A 73 7.29 4.98 -10.84
N MET A 74 6.45 4.22 -10.14
CA MET A 74 6.05 4.55 -8.77
C MET A 74 5.86 3.33 -7.87
N ILE A 75 5.85 3.61 -6.58
CA ILE A 75 5.53 2.68 -5.51
C ILE A 75 4.25 3.18 -4.84
N PHE A 76 3.28 2.30 -4.66
CA PHE A 76 2.05 2.60 -3.94
C PHE A 76 1.80 1.61 -2.80
N THR A 77 1.19 2.05 -1.69
CA THR A 77 0.87 1.16 -0.58
C THR A 77 -0.63 0.95 -0.45
N LEU A 78 -1.06 -0.31 -0.31
CA LEU A 78 -2.44 -0.71 -0.18
C LEU A 78 -2.66 -1.62 1.03
N MET A 79 -3.82 -1.54 1.64
CA MET A 79 -4.36 -2.56 2.52
C MET A 79 -5.36 -3.35 1.69
N TRP A 80 -4.97 -4.53 1.22
CA TRP A 80 -5.76 -5.38 0.34
C TRP A 80 -6.52 -6.42 1.15
N ALA A 81 -7.83 -6.43 1.05
CA ALA A 81 -8.71 -7.42 1.66
C ALA A 81 -8.95 -8.56 0.65
N PHE A 82 -8.24 -9.65 0.80
CA PHE A 82 -8.21 -10.76 -0.16
C PHE A 82 -9.52 -11.54 -0.28
N GLU A 83 -10.46 -11.37 0.66
CA GLU A 83 -11.82 -11.92 0.59
C GLU A 83 -12.78 -11.08 -0.24
N ARG A 84 -12.37 -9.87 -0.69
CA ARG A 84 -13.22 -8.92 -1.40
C ARG A 84 -12.86 -8.85 -2.88
N GLN A 85 -13.79 -9.22 -3.75
CA GLN A 85 -13.58 -9.17 -5.20
C GLN A 85 -13.30 -7.73 -5.68
N GLU A 86 -13.93 -6.72 -5.06
CA GLU A 86 -13.72 -5.31 -5.43
C GLU A 86 -12.26 -4.88 -5.26
N ASP A 87 -11.56 -5.39 -4.25
CA ASP A 87 -10.14 -5.09 -4.05
C ASP A 87 -9.27 -5.75 -5.13
N TRP A 88 -9.64 -6.97 -5.58
CA TRP A 88 -8.98 -7.64 -6.71
C TRP A 88 -9.18 -6.87 -8.02
N ASP A 89 -10.40 -6.46 -8.30
CA ASP A 89 -10.75 -5.69 -9.50
C ASP A 89 -10.01 -4.34 -9.51
N TRP A 90 -9.89 -3.70 -8.34
CA TRP A 90 -9.16 -2.47 -8.16
C TRP A 90 -7.66 -2.63 -8.45
N VAL A 91 -7.04 -3.71 -7.97
CA VAL A 91 -5.64 -4.04 -8.23
C VAL A 91 -5.43 -4.41 -9.70
N GLN A 92 -6.35 -5.19 -10.30
CA GLN A 92 -6.29 -5.55 -11.71
C GLN A 92 -6.37 -4.31 -12.61
N ARG A 93 -7.21 -3.34 -12.27
CA ARG A 93 -7.29 -2.07 -13.01
C ARG A 93 -5.95 -1.32 -13.03
N ILE A 94 -5.17 -1.37 -11.97
CA ILE A 94 -3.82 -0.77 -11.99
C ILE A 94 -2.91 -1.52 -12.96
N LYS A 95 -2.92 -2.85 -12.88
CA LYS A 95 -2.14 -3.67 -13.81
C LYS A 95 -2.47 -3.35 -15.26
N ASP A 96 -3.76 -3.27 -15.59
CA ASP A 96 -4.25 -2.99 -16.96
C ASP A 96 -3.76 -1.61 -17.47
N ILE A 97 -3.65 -0.59 -16.59
CA ILE A 97 -3.09 0.72 -16.93
C ILE A 97 -1.63 0.59 -17.37
N TYR A 98 -0.82 -0.16 -16.59
CA TYR A 98 0.60 -0.31 -16.89
C TYR A 98 0.83 -1.25 -18.06
N ASP A 99 0.08 -2.33 -18.19
CA ASP A 99 0.13 -3.23 -19.37
C ASP A 99 -0.15 -2.47 -20.68
N LYS A 100 -1.14 -1.58 -20.69
CA LYS A 100 -1.50 -0.76 -21.86
C LYS A 100 -0.35 0.15 -22.33
N GLU A 101 0.46 0.64 -21.39
CA GLU A 101 1.61 1.49 -21.68
C GLU A 101 2.93 0.69 -21.78
N ASN A 102 2.85 -0.65 -21.90
CA ASN A 102 3.97 -1.59 -21.90
C ASN A 102 4.85 -1.45 -20.63
N GLY A 103 4.27 -1.07 -19.51
CA GLY A 103 4.93 -0.97 -18.21
C GLY A 103 5.01 -2.31 -17.50
N GLU A 104 5.68 -2.34 -16.36
CA GLU A 104 5.83 -3.52 -15.52
C GLU A 104 5.04 -3.34 -14.21
N PHE A 105 4.34 -4.41 -13.78
CA PHE A 105 3.57 -4.43 -12.54
C PHE A 105 4.13 -5.45 -11.55
N TYR A 106 4.44 -4.99 -10.33
CA TYR A 106 5.02 -5.77 -9.25
C TYR A 106 4.12 -5.73 -8.02
N VAL A 107 3.99 -6.85 -7.33
CA VAL A 107 3.27 -6.94 -6.05
C VAL A 107 4.21 -7.48 -4.97
N VAL A 108 4.39 -6.70 -3.91
CA VAL A 108 5.12 -7.07 -2.70
C VAL A 108 4.13 -7.17 -1.56
N GLU A 109 3.82 -8.38 -1.14
CA GLU A 109 2.98 -8.62 0.03
C GLU A 109 3.83 -8.76 1.28
N LEU A 110 3.53 -7.96 2.29
CA LEU A 110 4.19 -8.02 3.59
C LEU A 110 3.28 -8.69 4.61
N GLU A 111 3.88 -9.59 5.40
CA GLU A 111 3.22 -10.16 6.58
C GLU A 111 4.11 -10.05 7.82
N THR A 112 3.51 -9.99 8.99
CA THR A 112 4.20 -10.03 10.29
C THR A 112 3.21 -10.38 11.39
N THR A 113 3.70 -10.72 12.57
CA THR A 113 2.85 -11.04 13.71
C THR A 113 2.03 -9.84 14.19
N LEU A 114 0.89 -10.10 14.82
CA LEU A 114 0.06 -9.04 15.41
C LEU A 114 0.83 -8.25 16.48
N GLU A 115 1.61 -8.93 17.30
CA GLU A 115 2.46 -8.32 18.32
C GLU A 115 3.42 -7.28 17.72
N GLU A 116 4.11 -7.65 16.64
CA GLU A 116 5.04 -6.74 15.95
C GLU A 116 4.29 -5.56 15.29
N ARG A 117 3.10 -5.79 14.77
CA ARG A 117 2.24 -4.71 14.24
C ARG A 117 1.82 -3.72 15.31
N LEU A 118 1.48 -4.18 16.51
CA LEU A 118 1.14 -3.32 17.66
C LEU A 118 2.35 -2.47 18.10
N LYS A 119 3.56 -3.03 18.12
CA LYS A 119 4.81 -2.28 18.37
C LYS A 119 5.03 -1.21 17.29
N ARG A 120 4.95 -1.60 16.01
CA ARG A 120 5.14 -0.68 14.87
C ARG A 120 4.07 0.39 14.76
N ASN A 121 2.87 0.14 15.30
CA ASN A 121 1.77 1.12 15.30
C ASN A 121 2.11 2.41 16.06
N LYS A 122 3.06 2.35 17.00
CA LYS A 122 3.48 3.45 17.89
C LYS A 122 4.76 4.16 17.43
N THR A 123 5.34 3.81 16.26
CA THR A 123 6.61 4.37 15.79
C THR A 123 6.50 5.82 15.34
N GLU A 124 7.54 6.63 15.60
CA GLU A 124 7.61 8.04 15.20
C GLU A 124 7.38 8.25 13.69
N ASN A 125 8.01 7.44 12.84
CA ASN A 125 7.84 7.52 11.39
C ASN A 125 6.36 7.42 10.98
N ARG A 126 5.62 6.51 11.61
CA ARG A 126 4.18 6.35 11.37
C ARG A 126 3.37 7.56 11.82
N LEU A 127 3.62 8.05 13.04
CA LEU A 127 2.88 9.17 13.62
C LEU A 127 3.16 10.50 12.90
N LYS A 128 4.39 10.69 12.41
CA LYS A 128 4.78 11.85 11.61
C LYS A 128 4.03 11.89 10.28
N ASN A 129 3.97 10.76 9.56
CA ASN A 129 3.44 10.69 8.19
C ASN A 129 1.94 10.38 8.13
N LYS A 130 1.28 10.04 9.25
CA LYS A 130 -0.16 9.70 9.30
C LYS A 130 -0.84 10.44 10.45
N PRO A 131 -1.20 11.73 10.28
CA PRO A 131 -1.82 12.52 11.34
C PRO A 131 -3.07 11.86 11.95
N THR A 132 -3.89 11.19 11.13
CA THR A 132 -5.09 10.44 11.55
C THR A 132 -4.80 9.23 12.44
N LYS A 133 -3.52 8.85 12.63
CA LYS A 133 -3.08 7.73 13.49
C LYS A 133 -2.35 8.18 14.76
N ARG A 134 -2.35 9.50 15.07
CA ARG A 134 -1.73 10.05 16.29
C ARG A 134 -2.50 9.74 17.56
N ASP A 135 -3.82 9.54 17.45
CA ASP A 135 -4.60 8.94 18.52
C ASP A 135 -4.27 7.44 18.57
N LEU A 136 -3.39 7.08 19.51
CA LEU A 136 -2.84 5.72 19.62
C LEU A 136 -3.90 4.71 20.04
N GLU A 137 -4.82 5.08 20.94
CA GLU A 137 -5.89 4.20 21.41
C GLU A 137 -6.86 3.89 20.26
N PHE A 138 -7.30 4.92 19.56
CA PHE A 138 -8.14 4.75 18.38
C PHE A 138 -7.43 3.94 17.29
N SER A 139 -6.14 4.24 17.02
CA SER A 139 -5.35 3.54 16.00
C SER A 139 -5.16 2.06 16.32
N GLU A 140 -4.96 1.71 17.59
CA GLU A 140 -4.81 0.33 18.04
C GLU A 140 -6.15 -0.43 17.95
N LYS A 141 -7.24 0.19 18.37
CA LYS A 141 -8.59 -0.37 18.24
C LYS A 141 -8.97 -0.66 16.78
N GLU A 142 -8.67 0.26 15.87
CA GLU A 142 -8.91 0.07 14.44
C GLU A 142 -8.00 -1.02 13.84
N LEU A 143 -6.77 -1.15 14.32
CA LEU A 143 -5.87 -2.24 13.92
C LEU A 143 -6.44 -3.60 14.33
N LEU A 144 -6.88 -3.76 15.58
CA LEU A 144 -7.48 -5.01 16.07
C LEU A 144 -8.77 -5.34 15.32
N LYS A 145 -9.67 -4.38 15.13
CA LYS A 145 -10.87 -4.58 14.32
C LYS A 145 -10.59 -5.04 12.89
N SER A 146 -9.50 -4.55 12.29
CA SER A 146 -9.14 -4.94 10.92
C SER A 146 -8.72 -6.40 10.81
N VAL A 147 -8.18 -6.99 11.89
CA VAL A 147 -7.81 -8.41 11.95
C VAL A 147 -9.05 -9.30 11.91
N ASP A 148 -10.07 -8.91 12.68
CA ASP A 148 -11.30 -9.70 12.79
C ASP A 148 -12.18 -9.56 11.53
N LYS A 149 -12.10 -8.42 10.87
CA LYS A 149 -13.02 -8.06 9.79
C LYS A 149 -12.52 -8.50 8.40
N HIS A 150 -11.21 -8.51 8.19
CA HIS A 150 -10.63 -8.70 6.86
C HIS A 150 -9.44 -9.66 6.87
N ARG A 151 -9.38 -10.50 5.85
CA ARG A 151 -8.20 -11.29 5.54
C ARG A 151 -7.22 -10.42 4.74
N LEU A 152 -6.19 -9.93 5.42
CA LEU A 152 -5.24 -8.94 4.88
C LEU A 152 -3.92 -9.55 4.41
N ASN A 153 -3.85 -10.89 4.39
CA ASN A 153 -2.80 -11.65 3.74
C ASN A 153 -3.40 -12.77 2.89
N SER A 154 -2.76 -13.06 1.76
CA SER A 154 -3.19 -14.10 0.82
C SER A 154 -2.97 -15.51 1.38
N TYR A 155 -3.70 -16.48 0.85
CA TYR A 155 -3.33 -17.88 0.97
C TYR A 155 -2.15 -18.21 0.04
N GLU A 156 -1.50 -19.32 0.29
CA GLU A 156 -0.43 -19.81 -0.60
C GLU A 156 -0.97 -20.04 -2.01
N GLY A 157 -0.28 -19.49 -3.01
CA GLY A 157 -0.65 -19.62 -4.42
C GLY A 157 -1.95 -18.90 -4.83
N GLU A 158 -2.54 -18.06 -3.98
CA GLU A 158 -3.76 -17.29 -4.33
C GLU A 158 -3.47 -16.16 -5.31
N VAL A 159 -2.37 -15.43 -5.12
CA VAL A 159 -1.94 -14.35 -6.01
C VAL A 159 -1.19 -14.93 -7.22
N LYS A 160 -1.67 -14.64 -8.43
CA LYS A 160 -1.16 -15.21 -9.69
C LYS A 160 -0.40 -14.21 -10.57
N TYR A 161 -0.06 -13.03 -10.04
CA TYR A 161 0.76 -12.08 -10.80
C TYR A 161 2.17 -12.61 -11.00
N GLU A 162 2.74 -12.42 -12.17
CA GLU A 162 4.08 -12.90 -12.55
C GLU A 162 5.17 -12.36 -11.60
N ASN A 163 5.13 -11.05 -11.31
CA ASN A 163 6.08 -10.39 -10.42
C ASN A 163 5.46 -10.24 -9.01
N TYR A 164 5.17 -11.33 -8.35
CA TYR A 164 4.65 -11.35 -6.98
C TYR A 164 5.62 -12.00 -6.01
N ILE A 165 5.79 -11.36 -4.86
CA ILE A 165 6.52 -11.92 -3.72
C ILE A 165 5.79 -11.66 -2.42
N LYS A 166 5.73 -12.66 -1.53
CA LYS A 166 5.24 -12.55 -0.16
C LYS A 166 6.39 -12.69 0.81
N ILE A 167 6.51 -11.75 1.74
CA ILE A 167 7.65 -11.68 2.66
C ILE A 167 7.16 -11.51 4.09
N ASN A 168 7.55 -12.44 4.96
CA ASN A 168 7.42 -12.26 6.40
C ASN A 168 8.56 -11.36 6.90
N ASN A 169 8.21 -10.13 7.29
CA ASN A 169 9.18 -9.11 7.71
C ASN A 169 9.25 -8.90 9.22
N THR A 170 8.87 -9.92 10.02
CA THR A 170 8.88 -9.82 11.49
C THR A 170 10.25 -9.44 12.02
N ASN A 171 11.31 -10.09 11.53
CA ASN A 171 12.70 -9.92 11.99
C ASN A 171 13.61 -9.27 10.94
N ILE A 172 13.04 -8.64 9.90
CA ILE A 172 13.80 -8.03 8.82
C ILE A 172 13.64 -6.51 8.90
N SER A 173 14.75 -5.77 8.86
CA SER A 173 14.69 -4.31 8.79
C SER A 173 14.11 -3.85 7.45
N ALA A 174 13.47 -2.68 7.42
CA ALA A 174 12.94 -2.13 6.17
C ALA A 174 14.04 -1.87 5.13
N LYS A 175 15.26 -1.54 5.58
CA LYS A 175 16.42 -1.35 4.72
C LYS A 175 16.86 -2.67 4.07
N ASP A 176 17.00 -3.73 4.86
CA ASP A 176 17.40 -5.04 4.33
C ASP A 176 16.33 -5.62 3.41
N LEU A 177 15.04 -5.43 3.78
CA LEU A 177 13.92 -5.83 2.95
C LEU A 177 13.91 -5.13 1.59
N SER A 178 14.24 -3.85 1.53
CA SER A 178 14.29 -3.09 0.28
C SER A 178 15.44 -3.50 -0.66
N LEU A 179 16.41 -4.28 -0.18
CA LEU A 179 17.48 -4.88 -0.98
C LEU A 179 17.06 -6.19 -1.65
N ILE A 180 15.91 -6.76 -1.30
CA ILE A 180 15.33 -7.90 -2.02
C ILE A 180 14.92 -7.40 -3.38
N HIS A 181 15.65 -7.81 -4.40
CA HIS A 181 15.56 -7.28 -5.77
C HIS A 181 14.15 -7.38 -6.36
N ILE A 182 13.62 -6.23 -6.76
CA ILE A 182 12.47 -6.07 -7.63
C ILE A 182 12.96 -5.75 -9.04
#